data_68816ed162cf161cc9b17df805c31324
#
_entry.id   68816ed162cf161cc9b17df805c31324
#
_cell.length_a   1.000
_cell.length_b   1.000
_cell.length_c   1.000
_cell.angle_alpha   90.00
_cell.angle_beta   90.00
_cell.angle_gamma   90.00
#
_symmetry.space_group_name_H-M   'P 1'
#
loop_
_entity.id
_entity.type
_entity.pdbx_description
1 polymer ?
#
loop_
_entity_poly.entity_id
_entity_poly.type
_entity_poly.pdbx_seq_one_letter_code
_entity_poly.pdbx_strand_id
1 'polypeptide(L)'
;MNSEELQGGVNVVVRTGDTVHRPVGPWTPNVHALLRHLRALGFTGAPAVHGLDAEGREVLEFVPGEVCTLPLAGAASGAAALASAAALLRRYHDASSSFVAAHLHGWQLPSRAPAEVVCHGDFAPYNVVLEGERAVAIIDFDTAHPAPRTWDLAYALYRWAPLLHPDNPECLGTFEVQAARAADFCDAYGLPVERRAELPALIVERLGVLAQFIEGRAAHGDIAFQRHLAAGHPALYRRDAEHLTSRLDRLRAALLR
;
A
#
# COMPACT_ATOMS: atom_id res chain seq x y z
N MET A 1 5.60 23.52 -21.94
CA MET A 1 4.68 22.59 -21.23
C MET A 1 4.68 23.02 -19.78
N ASN A 2 3.51 23.17 -19.16
CA ASN A 2 3.45 23.49 -17.74
C ASN A 2 3.88 22.26 -16.96
N SER A 3 4.91 22.38 -16.14
CA SER A 3 5.30 21.37 -15.15
C SER A 3 4.82 21.83 -13.78
N GLU A 4 4.26 20.89 -13.03
CA GLU A 4 3.73 21.08 -11.69
C GLU A 4 4.43 20.10 -10.74
N GLU A 5 4.94 20.60 -9.62
CA GLU A 5 5.49 19.77 -8.57
C GLU A 5 4.34 19.20 -7.74
N LEU A 6 4.23 17.87 -7.71
CA LEU A 6 3.27 17.17 -6.86
C LEU A 6 3.89 16.91 -5.49
N GLN A 7 3.15 17.18 -4.42
CA GLN A 7 3.59 16.83 -3.07
C GLN A 7 3.59 15.31 -2.90
N GLY A 8 4.77 14.68 -2.89
CA GLY A 8 4.98 13.29 -2.53
C GLY A 8 5.50 13.15 -1.10
N GLY A 9 5.29 11.97 -0.48
CA GLY A 9 5.75 11.72 0.91
C GLY A 9 7.27 11.60 1.05
N VAL A 10 7.94 11.02 0.06
CA VAL A 10 9.38 10.69 0.10
C VAL A 10 10.13 11.33 -1.07
N ASN A 11 9.56 11.32 -2.26
CA ASN A 11 10.20 11.76 -3.50
C ASN A 11 9.61 13.07 -4.04
N VAL A 12 10.45 13.87 -4.71
CA VAL A 12 9.98 14.98 -5.53
C VAL A 12 9.41 14.40 -6.82
N VAL A 13 8.13 14.60 -7.05
CA VAL A 13 7.40 14.13 -8.23
C VAL A 13 7.00 15.35 -9.07
N VAL A 14 7.34 15.37 -10.35
CA VAL A 14 6.99 16.45 -11.27
C VAL A 14 6.01 15.92 -12.31
N ARG A 15 4.83 16.51 -12.39
CA ARG A 15 3.87 16.26 -13.46
C ARG A 15 4.18 17.12 -14.67
N THR A 16 4.19 16.50 -15.83
CA THR A 16 4.33 17.20 -17.14
C THR A 16 3.27 16.65 -18.10
N GLY A 17 2.18 17.39 -18.28
CA GLY A 17 1.04 16.92 -19.07
C GLY A 17 0.42 15.65 -18.48
N ASP A 18 0.43 14.56 -19.25
CA ASP A 18 -0.14 13.27 -18.88
C ASP A 18 0.93 12.29 -18.32
N THR A 19 2.07 12.80 -17.90
CA THR A 19 3.15 12.00 -17.32
C THR A 19 3.61 12.55 -15.98
N VAL A 20 4.19 11.66 -15.15
CA VAL A 20 4.90 12.00 -13.93
C VAL A 20 6.37 11.57 -14.06
N HIS A 21 7.26 12.42 -13.58
CA HIS A 21 8.70 12.23 -13.58
C HIS A 21 9.19 12.18 -12.13
N ARG A 22 9.92 11.13 -11.76
CA ARG A 22 10.42 10.98 -10.39
C ARG A 22 11.78 10.27 -10.36
N PRO A 23 12.57 10.41 -9.27
CA PRO A 23 13.85 9.74 -9.14
C PRO A 23 13.73 8.22 -9.26
N VAL A 24 14.77 7.58 -9.79
CA VAL A 24 14.91 6.13 -9.87
C VAL A 24 15.61 5.57 -8.64
N GLY A 25 15.28 4.31 -8.28
CA GLY A 25 16.00 3.51 -7.30
C GLY A 25 16.56 2.23 -7.92
N PRO A 26 17.38 1.46 -7.18
CA PRO A 26 17.88 0.16 -7.65
C PRO A 26 16.76 -0.84 -8.00
N TRP A 27 15.56 -0.68 -7.44
CA TRP A 27 14.37 -1.49 -7.67
C TRP A 27 13.57 -1.10 -8.92
N THR A 28 13.76 0.10 -9.47
CA THR A 28 13.01 0.63 -10.61
C THR A 28 12.96 -0.32 -11.82
N PRO A 29 14.02 -1.04 -12.21
CA PRO A 29 13.93 -2.00 -13.31
C PRO A 29 12.90 -3.10 -13.08
N ASN A 30 12.77 -3.62 -11.85
CA ASN A 30 11.76 -4.63 -11.51
C ASN A 30 10.35 -4.03 -11.48
N VAL A 31 10.18 -2.83 -10.94
CA VAL A 31 8.91 -2.11 -10.96
C VAL A 31 8.44 -1.89 -12.41
N HIS A 32 9.34 -1.42 -13.29
CA HIS A 32 9.03 -1.24 -14.71
C HIS A 32 8.65 -2.57 -15.39
N ALA A 33 9.37 -3.65 -15.09
CA ALA A 33 9.06 -4.97 -15.63
C ALA A 33 7.68 -5.44 -15.15
N LEU A 34 7.37 -5.27 -13.86
CA LEU A 34 6.05 -5.58 -13.28
C LEU A 34 4.93 -4.79 -13.96
N LEU A 35 5.07 -3.47 -14.06
CA LEU A 35 4.04 -2.61 -14.66
C LEU A 35 3.78 -2.97 -16.14
N ARG A 36 4.84 -3.28 -16.91
CA ARG A 36 4.69 -3.77 -18.30
C ARG A 36 4.00 -5.14 -18.35
N HIS A 37 4.32 -6.05 -17.42
CA HIS A 37 3.68 -7.35 -17.31
C HIS A 37 2.18 -7.22 -17.00
N LEU A 38 1.81 -6.40 -16.02
CA LEU A 38 0.43 -6.10 -15.68
C LEU A 38 -0.35 -5.56 -16.88
N ARG A 39 0.24 -4.61 -17.61
CA ARG A 39 -0.36 -4.03 -18.83
C ARG A 39 -0.54 -5.09 -19.93
N ALA A 40 0.42 -5.98 -20.12
CA ALA A 40 0.34 -7.08 -21.09
C ALA A 40 -0.78 -8.07 -20.77
N LEU A 41 -1.14 -8.24 -19.49
CA LEU A 41 -2.28 -9.04 -19.04
C LEU A 41 -3.62 -8.28 -19.05
N GLY A 42 -3.64 -7.02 -19.53
CA GLY A 42 -4.86 -6.20 -19.58
C GLY A 42 -5.23 -5.56 -18.23
N PHE A 43 -4.36 -5.59 -17.23
CA PHE A 43 -4.58 -4.86 -15.98
C PHE A 43 -4.28 -3.37 -16.20
N THR A 44 -5.33 -2.55 -16.18
CA THR A 44 -5.25 -1.09 -16.42
C THR A 44 -5.26 -0.27 -15.13
N GLY A 45 -5.29 -0.92 -13.98
CA GLY A 45 -5.31 -0.29 -12.65
C GLY A 45 -3.91 0.07 -12.13
N ALA A 46 -2.94 0.33 -13.00
CA ALA A 46 -1.60 0.79 -12.67
C ALA A 46 -1.04 1.66 -13.80
N PRO A 47 -0.09 2.60 -13.53
CA PRO A 47 0.47 3.48 -14.53
C PRO A 47 1.20 2.72 -15.65
N ALA A 48 1.10 3.21 -16.88
CA ALA A 48 1.97 2.76 -17.96
C ALA A 48 3.39 3.32 -17.78
N VAL A 49 4.41 2.54 -18.21
CA VAL A 49 5.82 2.92 -18.17
C VAL A 49 6.22 3.53 -19.50
N HIS A 50 6.65 4.78 -19.50
CA HIS A 50 7.17 5.47 -20.69
C HIS A 50 8.70 5.41 -20.80
N GLY A 51 9.42 5.02 -19.75
CA GLY A 51 10.88 4.85 -19.75
C GLY A 51 11.58 5.82 -18.82
N LEU A 52 12.72 6.37 -19.26
CA LEU A 52 13.49 7.38 -18.54
C LEU A 52 13.57 8.65 -19.38
N ASP A 53 13.59 9.81 -18.71
CA ASP A 53 13.84 11.09 -19.37
C ASP A 53 15.36 11.38 -19.53
N ALA A 54 15.68 12.56 -20.07
CA ALA A 54 17.06 12.97 -20.30
C ALA A 54 17.87 13.18 -19.02
N GLU A 55 17.19 13.44 -17.90
CA GLU A 55 17.77 13.58 -16.55
C GLU A 55 17.89 12.25 -15.81
N GLY A 56 17.48 11.12 -16.45
CA GLY A 56 17.54 9.79 -15.86
C GLY A 56 16.42 9.51 -14.83
N ARG A 57 15.36 10.33 -14.78
CA ARG A 57 14.19 10.09 -13.96
C ARG A 57 13.25 9.12 -14.68
N GLU A 58 12.55 8.27 -13.92
CA GLU A 58 11.49 7.45 -14.53
C GLU A 58 10.29 8.31 -14.95
N VAL A 59 9.70 7.92 -16.09
CA VAL A 59 8.53 8.57 -16.66
C VAL A 59 7.39 7.56 -16.67
N LEU A 60 6.36 7.85 -15.89
CA LEU A 60 5.16 7.04 -15.78
C LEU A 60 3.94 7.84 -16.25
N GLU A 61 2.87 7.14 -16.64
CA GLU A 61 1.56 7.72 -16.89
C GLU A 61 1.05 8.47 -15.65
N PHE A 62 0.54 9.68 -15.83
CA PHE A 62 -0.24 10.33 -14.79
C PHE A 62 -1.65 9.75 -14.80
N VAL A 63 -2.07 9.15 -13.70
CA VAL A 63 -3.43 8.62 -13.54
C VAL A 63 -4.32 9.72 -12.96
N PRO A 64 -5.29 10.24 -13.71
CA PRO A 64 -6.20 11.29 -13.22
C PRO A 64 -7.16 10.72 -12.15
N GLY A 65 -7.51 11.56 -11.17
CA GLY A 65 -8.39 11.23 -10.06
C GLY A 65 -7.88 11.81 -8.76
N GLU A 66 -8.47 11.38 -7.66
CA GLU A 66 -8.15 11.88 -6.32
C GLU A 66 -7.48 10.78 -5.48
N VAL A 67 -6.49 11.13 -4.69
CA VAL A 67 -5.94 10.29 -3.63
C VAL A 67 -6.36 10.84 -2.28
N CYS A 68 -6.59 9.97 -1.30
CA CYS A 68 -7.00 10.39 0.02
C CYS A 68 -5.78 10.54 0.93
N THR A 69 -5.52 11.77 1.37
CA THR A 69 -4.64 12.01 2.51
C THR A 69 -5.32 11.58 3.81
N LEU A 70 -4.56 11.08 4.76
CA LEU A 70 -5.10 10.66 6.05
C LEU A 70 -5.30 11.88 6.99
N PRO A 71 -6.28 11.83 7.87
CA PRO A 71 -7.25 10.74 8.15
C PRO A 71 -8.22 10.50 7.01
N LEU A 72 -8.80 9.28 6.92
CA LEU A 72 -9.80 8.95 5.93
C LEU A 72 -10.99 9.91 5.98
N ALA A 73 -11.28 10.55 4.85
CA ALA A 73 -12.37 11.50 4.72
C ALA A 73 -13.07 11.40 3.35
N GLY A 74 -14.22 12.06 3.23
CA GLY A 74 -14.95 12.14 1.97
C GLY A 74 -15.29 10.77 1.38
N ALA A 75 -15.13 10.64 0.06
CA ALA A 75 -15.40 9.41 -0.68
C ALA A 75 -14.58 8.21 -0.18
N ALA A 76 -13.30 8.41 0.18
CA ALA A 76 -12.40 7.34 0.63
C ALA A 76 -12.85 6.68 1.95
N SER A 77 -13.62 7.39 2.80
CA SER A 77 -14.17 6.82 4.04
C SER A 77 -15.39 5.93 3.81
N GLY A 78 -16.00 5.99 2.62
CA GLY A 78 -17.21 5.26 2.26
C GLY A 78 -17.01 3.76 2.03
N ALA A 79 -18.13 3.00 2.11
CA ALA A 79 -18.12 1.56 1.86
C ALA A 79 -17.82 1.22 0.40
N ALA A 80 -18.25 2.05 -0.55
CA ALA A 80 -18.02 1.85 -1.98
C ALA A 80 -16.50 1.95 -2.32
N ALA A 81 -15.80 2.95 -1.78
CA ALA A 81 -14.36 3.08 -1.94
C ALA A 81 -13.60 1.90 -1.32
N LEU A 82 -13.98 1.50 -0.10
CA LEU A 82 -13.41 0.34 0.59
C LEU A 82 -13.53 -0.93 -0.26
N ALA A 83 -14.75 -1.24 -0.71
CA ALA A 83 -15.02 -2.45 -1.49
C ALA A 83 -14.31 -2.43 -2.85
N SER A 84 -14.31 -1.29 -3.55
CA SER A 84 -13.64 -1.17 -4.84
C SER A 84 -12.12 -1.23 -4.72
N ALA A 85 -11.53 -0.68 -3.65
CA ALA A 85 -10.10 -0.80 -3.36
C ALA A 85 -9.70 -2.25 -3.08
N ALA A 86 -10.49 -2.97 -2.28
CA ALA A 86 -10.27 -4.39 -2.01
C ALA A 86 -10.32 -5.24 -3.30
N ALA A 87 -11.33 -5.00 -4.15
CA ALA A 87 -11.47 -5.67 -5.43
C ALA A 87 -10.32 -5.31 -6.41
N LEU A 88 -9.83 -4.06 -6.38
CA LEU A 88 -8.69 -3.63 -7.18
C LEU A 88 -7.40 -4.37 -6.73
N LEU A 89 -7.15 -4.43 -5.42
CA LEU A 89 -6.01 -5.16 -4.86
C LEU A 89 -6.08 -6.65 -5.24
N ARG A 90 -7.28 -7.26 -5.21
CA ARG A 90 -7.45 -8.66 -5.63
C ARG A 90 -7.05 -8.86 -7.10
N ARG A 91 -7.54 -8.01 -8.00
CA ARG A 91 -7.18 -8.11 -9.44
C ARG A 91 -5.68 -7.88 -9.67
N TYR A 92 -5.07 -6.94 -8.95
CA TYR A 92 -3.63 -6.72 -9.00
C TYR A 92 -2.84 -7.96 -8.56
N HIS A 93 -3.20 -8.56 -7.43
CA HIS A 93 -2.57 -9.77 -6.94
C HIS A 93 -2.71 -10.94 -7.92
N ASP A 94 -3.90 -11.12 -8.51
CA ASP A 94 -4.12 -12.19 -9.50
C ASP A 94 -3.27 -11.98 -10.75
N ALA A 95 -3.15 -10.74 -11.24
CA ALA A 95 -2.33 -10.41 -12.39
C ALA A 95 -0.81 -10.52 -12.09
N SER A 96 -0.36 -10.22 -10.87
CA SER A 96 1.05 -10.26 -10.50
C SER A 96 1.58 -11.67 -10.17
N SER A 97 0.68 -12.64 -9.93
CA SER A 97 1.08 -13.99 -9.49
C SER A 97 2.00 -14.72 -10.47
N SER A 98 1.77 -14.57 -11.76
CA SER A 98 2.61 -15.17 -12.81
C SER A 98 3.99 -14.52 -12.98
N PHE A 99 4.19 -13.32 -12.41
CA PHE A 99 5.44 -12.58 -12.48
C PHE A 99 6.46 -13.03 -11.42
N VAL A 100 6.02 -13.58 -10.29
CA VAL A 100 6.82 -13.84 -9.09
C VAL A 100 8.01 -14.76 -9.34
N ALA A 101 7.78 -15.89 -10.01
CA ALA A 101 8.78 -16.98 -10.11
C ALA A 101 10.13 -16.54 -10.72
N ALA A 102 10.11 -15.58 -11.65
CA ALA A 102 11.30 -15.08 -12.33
C ALA A 102 11.93 -13.85 -11.66
N HIS A 103 11.29 -13.26 -10.63
CA HIS A 103 11.64 -11.93 -10.09
C HIS A 103 11.67 -11.90 -8.56
N LEU A 104 12.42 -12.81 -7.93
CA LEU A 104 12.50 -12.88 -6.46
C LEU A 104 13.46 -11.85 -5.83
N HIS A 105 14.33 -11.23 -6.61
CA HIS A 105 15.38 -10.32 -6.12
C HIS A 105 15.35 -8.97 -6.83
N GLY A 106 16.04 -7.97 -6.28
CA GLY A 106 16.16 -6.64 -6.89
C GLY A 106 15.02 -5.68 -6.54
N TRP A 107 14.25 -5.97 -5.49
CA TRP A 107 13.22 -5.10 -4.91
C TRP A 107 13.79 -4.26 -3.77
N GLN A 108 13.09 -3.19 -3.40
CA GLN A 108 13.47 -2.37 -2.25
C GLN A 108 13.31 -3.13 -0.93
N LEU A 109 12.25 -3.94 -0.82
CA LEU A 109 11.99 -4.80 0.32
C LEU A 109 12.36 -6.25 -0.01
N PRO A 110 12.79 -7.04 0.99
CA PRO A 110 13.11 -8.45 0.78
C PRO A 110 11.86 -9.27 0.46
N SER A 111 11.99 -10.25 -0.42
CA SER A 111 10.94 -11.24 -0.68
C SER A 111 10.63 -12.05 0.58
N ARG A 112 9.36 -12.47 0.74
CA ARG A 112 8.88 -13.32 1.84
C ARG A 112 8.27 -14.61 1.30
N ALA A 113 8.59 -15.72 1.91
CA ALA A 113 8.01 -17.01 1.56
C ALA A 113 6.68 -17.25 2.31
N PRO A 114 5.70 -17.92 1.66
CA PRO A 114 5.65 -18.24 0.26
C PRO A 114 5.40 -16.99 -0.61
N ALA A 115 6.15 -16.81 -1.68
CA ALA A 115 5.96 -15.70 -2.60
C ALA A 115 4.79 -16.03 -3.56
N GLU A 116 3.57 -15.64 -3.19
CA GLU A 116 2.35 -15.92 -3.95
C GLU A 116 2.09 -14.89 -5.04
N VAL A 117 2.43 -13.63 -4.76
CA VAL A 117 2.19 -12.46 -5.62
C VAL A 117 3.33 -11.46 -5.46
N VAL A 118 3.37 -10.44 -6.30
CA VAL A 118 4.11 -9.23 -5.95
C VAL A 118 3.18 -8.35 -5.12
N CYS A 119 3.42 -8.25 -3.82
CA CYS A 119 2.72 -7.31 -2.94
C CYS A 119 3.04 -5.87 -3.36
N HIS A 120 2.09 -4.96 -3.22
CA HIS A 120 2.36 -3.52 -3.37
C HIS A 120 3.25 -3.00 -2.22
N GLY A 121 3.04 -3.53 -1.03
CA GLY A 121 3.82 -3.21 0.16
C GLY A 121 3.39 -1.92 0.88
N ASP A 122 2.67 -1.03 0.21
CA ASP A 122 2.13 0.22 0.76
C ASP A 122 0.73 0.51 0.19
N PHE A 123 -0.15 -0.51 0.15
CA PHE A 123 -1.51 -0.36 -0.37
C PHE A 123 -2.40 0.41 0.61
N ALA A 124 -2.34 1.73 0.52
CA ALA A 124 -3.03 2.67 1.39
C ALA A 124 -3.89 3.65 0.57
N PRO A 125 -4.86 4.35 1.19
CA PRO A 125 -5.72 5.32 0.50
C PRO A 125 -4.97 6.42 -0.26
N TYR A 126 -3.78 6.80 0.20
CA TYR A 126 -2.93 7.80 -0.45
C TYR A 126 -2.17 7.26 -1.68
N ASN A 127 -2.16 5.93 -1.89
CA ASN A 127 -1.57 5.26 -3.06
C ASN A 127 -2.63 4.62 -3.96
N VAL A 128 -3.91 4.94 -3.74
CA VAL A 128 -5.02 4.47 -4.56
C VAL A 128 -5.78 5.67 -5.12
N VAL A 129 -5.85 5.74 -6.45
CA VAL A 129 -6.58 6.80 -7.16
C VAL A 129 -8.05 6.46 -7.18
N LEU A 130 -8.89 7.41 -6.77
CA LEU A 130 -10.35 7.33 -6.81
C LEU A 130 -10.91 8.18 -7.95
N GLU A 131 -11.92 7.65 -8.62
CA GLU A 131 -12.83 8.37 -9.49
C GLU A 131 -14.21 8.37 -8.83
N GLY A 132 -14.57 9.49 -8.19
CA GLY A 132 -15.70 9.54 -7.27
C GLY A 132 -15.49 8.59 -6.09
N GLU A 133 -16.37 7.62 -5.91
CA GLU A 133 -16.29 6.61 -4.84
C GLU A 133 -15.62 5.29 -5.29
N ARG A 134 -15.01 5.25 -6.47
CA ARG A 134 -14.45 4.02 -7.04
C ARG A 134 -12.95 4.08 -7.15
N ALA A 135 -12.25 3.10 -6.55
CA ALA A 135 -10.83 2.87 -6.75
C ALA A 135 -10.57 2.40 -8.19
N VAL A 136 -9.74 3.16 -8.93
CA VAL A 136 -9.46 2.92 -10.35
C VAL A 136 -8.03 2.51 -10.62
N ALA A 137 -7.06 3.00 -9.83
CA ALA A 137 -5.66 2.63 -10.00
C ALA A 137 -4.88 2.65 -8.69
N ILE A 138 -3.76 1.94 -8.72
CA ILE A 138 -2.73 1.88 -7.68
C ILE A 138 -1.51 2.63 -8.20
N ILE A 139 -0.90 3.46 -7.39
CA ILE A 139 0.31 4.23 -7.71
C ILE A 139 1.39 3.98 -6.65
N ASP A 140 2.63 4.38 -6.93
CA ASP A 140 3.78 4.29 -6.03
C ASP A 140 4.19 2.85 -5.66
N PHE A 141 4.77 2.15 -6.64
CA PHE A 141 5.21 0.77 -6.53
C PHE A 141 6.61 0.58 -5.95
N ASP A 142 7.22 1.59 -5.31
CA ASP A 142 8.60 1.52 -4.81
C ASP A 142 8.82 0.43 -3.77
N THR A 143 7.81 0.17 -2.94
CA THR A 143 7.86 -0.86 -1.90
C THR A 143 7.36 -2.23 -2.36
N ALA A 144 7.06 -2.38 -3.66
CA ALA A 144 6.61 -3.66 -4.20
C ALA A 144 7.65 -4.75 -3.99
N HIS A 145 7.20 -5.95 -3.63
CA HIS A 145 8.07 -7.11 -3.42
C HIS A 145 7.27 -8.42 -3.40
N PRO A 146 7.88 -9.56 -3.78
CA PRO A 146 7.25 -10.87 -3.71
C PRO A 146 6.97 -11.30 -2.26
N ALA A 147 5.70 -11.65 -1.96
CA ALA A 147 5.30 -12.10 -0.64
C ALA A 147 3.93 -12.84 -0.67
N PRO A 148 3.45 -13.40 0.46
CA PRO A 148 2.10 -13.89 0.58
C PRO A 148 1.07 -12.77 0.40
N ARG A 149 -0.10 -13.06 -0.21
CA ARG A 149 -1.21 -12.11 -0.34
C ARG A 149 -1.63 -11.51 1.00
N THR A 150 -1.61 -12.33 2.06
CA THR A 150 -1.99 -11.90 3.41
C THR A 150 -1.03 -10.88 4.01
N TRP A 151 0.23 -10.85 3.56
CA TRP A 151 1.21 -9.83 3.96
C TRP A 151 0.83 -8.44 3.47
N ASP A 152 0.37 -8.34 2.23
CA ASP A 152 -0.11 -7.06 1.66
C ASP A 152 -1.47 -6.66 2.26
N LEU A 153 -2.37 -7.64 2.41
CA LEU A 153 -3.66 -7.44 3.08
C LEU A 153 -3.50 -6.94 4.52
N ALA A 154 -2.49 -7.41 5.26
CA ALA A 154 -2.24 -6.94 6.61
C ALA A 154 -2.03 -5.42 6.66
N TYR A 155 -1.26 -4.86 5.73
CA TYR A 155 -1.09 -3.41 5.65
C TYR A 155 -2.31 -2.69 5.09
N ALA A 156 -2.93 -3.25 4.06
CA ALA A 156 -4.16 -2.71 3.50
C ALA A 156 -5.26 -2.56 4.55
N LEU A 157 -5.48 -3.59 5.38
CA LEU A 157 -6.46 -3.54 6.48
C LEU A 157 -6.12 -2.48 7.52
N TYR A 158 -4.84 -2.37 7.90
CA TYR A 158 -4.39 -1.33 8.84
C TYR A 158 -4.73 0.08 8.33
N ARG A 159 -4.60 0.34 7.03
CA ARG A 159 -4.80 1.68 6.43
C ARG A 159 -6.24 1.95 6.00
N TRP A 160 -6.94 0.96 5.40
CA TRP A 160 -8.30 1.12 4.89
C TRP A 160 -9.40 0.90 5.93
N ALA A 161 -9.12 0.13 6.98
CA ALA A 161 -10.03 -0.07 8.10
C ALA A 161 -9.60 0.70 9.37
N PRO A 162 -8.77 1.73 9.26
CA PRO A 162 -7.90 2.40 10.23
C PRO A 162 -7.83 1.68 11.58
N LEU A 163 -7.18 0.50 11.60
CA LEU A 163 -7.00 -0.32 12.80
C LEU A 163 -5.99 0.33 13.76
N LEU A 164 -6.37 1.45 14.33
CA LEU A 164 -5.51 2.38 15.04
C LEU A 164 -5.88 2.51 16.52
N HIS A 165 -4.90 2.92 17.33
CA HIS A 165 -5.17 3.34 18.71
C HIS A 165 -6.12 4.54 18.73
N PRO A 166 -7.04 4.66 19.71
CA PRO A 166 -7.99 5.79 19.77
C PRO A 166 -7.33 7.19 19.79
N ASP A 167 -6.12 7.30 20.36
CA ASP A 167 -5.37 8.57 20.38
C ASP A 167 -4.56 8.82 19.09
N ASN A 168 -4.59 7.91 18.12
CA ASN A 168 -3.96 8.17 16.83
C ASN A 168 -4.82 9.21 16.09
N PRO A 169 -4.24 10.33 15.60
CA PRO A 169 -5.01 11.39 14.94
C PRO A 169 -5.71 10.94 13.65
N GLU A 170 -5.31 9.81 13.09
CA GLU A 170 -5.92 9.21 11.89
C GLU A 170 -7.03 8.20 12.25
N CYS A 171 -7.31 7.99 13.54
CA CYS A 171 -8.30 7.02 14.02
C CYS A 171 -9.71 7.38 13.53
N LEU A 172 -10.44 6.37 13.02
CA LEU A 172 -11.81 6.52 12.55
C LEU A 172 -12.72 5.57 13.32
N GLY A 173 -13.58 6.14 14.16
CA GLY A 173 -14.60 5.39 14.92
C GLY A 173 -14.05 4.51 16.03
N THR A 174 -14.88 3.61 16.53
CA THR A 174 -14.51 2.64 17.57
C THR A 174 -13.81 1.43 16.97
N PHE A 175 -13.18 0.63 17.83
CA PHE A 175 -12.56 -0.64 17.39
C PHE A 175 -13.55 -1.57 16.68
N GLU A 176 -14.82 -1.61 17.12
CA GLU A 176 -15.87 -2.41 16.48
C GLU A 176 -16.16 -1.96 15.04
N VAL A 177 -16.19 -0.65 14.81
CA VAL A 177 -16.33 -0.07 13.47
C VAL A 177 -15.13 -0.41 12.59
N GLN A 178 -13.92 -0.28 13.13
CA GLN A 178 -12.68 -0.62 12.43
C GLN A 178 -12.63 -2.13 12.07
N ALA A 179 -12.96 -3.00 13.03
CA ALA A 179 -12.98 -4.45 12.83
C ALA A 179 -14.06 -4.87 11.80
N ALA A 180 -15.22 -4.21 11.81
CA ALA A 180 -16.25 -4.43 10.81
C ALA A 180 -15.79 -4.04 9.40
N ARG A 181 -15.16 -2.86 9.25
CA ARG A 181 -14.59 -2.42 7.98
C ARG A 181 -13.50 -3.38 7.49
N ALA A 182 -12.67 -3.93 8.39
CA ALA A 182 -11.65 -4.92 8.03
C ALA A 182 -12.30 -6.21 7.47
N ALA A 183 -13.39 -6.68 8.06
CA ALA A 183 -14.13 -7.83 7.55
C ALA A 183 -14.76 -7.53 6.19
N ASP A 184 -15.39 -6.36 6.01
CA ASP A 184 -15.96 -5.92 4.73
C ASP A 184 -14.90 -5.82 3.62
N PHE A 185 -13.68 -5.39 3.96
CA PHE A 185 -12.54 -5.40 3.02
C PHE A 185 -12.15 -6.83 2.61
N CYS A 186 -12.06 -7.75 3.59
CA CYS A 186 -11.78 -9.16 3.31
C CYS A 186 -12.85 -9.81 2.43
N ASP A 187 -14.13 -9.50 2.67
CA ASP A 187 -15.26 -9.97 1.86
C ASP A 187 -15.16 -9.46 0.42
N ALA A 188 -14.94 -8.15 0.25
CA ALA A 188 -14.81 -7.53 -1.07
C ALA A 188 -13.54 -7.97 -1.84
N TYR A 189 -12.45 -8.28 -1.14
CA TYR A 189 -11.26 -8.90 -1.72
C TYR A 189 -11.52 -10.36 -2.13
N GLY A 190 -12.48 -11.04 -1.51
CA GLY A 190 -12.75 -12.47 -1.68
C GLY A 190 -11.70 -13.35 -0.99
N LEU A 191 -11.23 -12.95 0.21
CA LEU A 191 -10.31 -13.77 0.99
C LEU A 191 -11.08 -14.91 1.66
N PRO A 192 -10.69 -16.19 1.44
CA PRO A 192 -11.30 -17.32 2.14
C PRO A 192 -11.23 -17.17 3.67
N VAL A 193 -12.29 -17.57 4.37
CA VAL A 193 -12.41 -17.39 5.83
C VAL A 193 -11.25 -18.06 6.57
N GLU A 194 -10.77 -19.20 6.08
CA GLU A 194 -9.65 -19.96 6.65
C GLU A 194 -8.34 -19.16 6.64
N ARG A 195 -8.16 -18.28 5.66
CA ARG A 195 -6.98 -17.41 5.54
C ARG A 195 -7.09 -16.13 6.40
N ARG A 196 -8.28 -15.81 6.93
CA ARG A 196 -8.48 -14.61 7.74
C ARG A 196 -7.97 -14.74 9.15
N ALA A 197 -7.89 -15.95 9.69
CA ALA A 197 -7.46 -16.22 11.07
C ALA A 197 -6.03 -15.73 11.38
N GLU A 198 -5.15 -15.69 10.37
CA GLU A 198 -3.76 -15.25 10.52
C GLU A 198 -3.59 -13.72 10.48
N LEU A 199 -4.53 -12.98 9.88
CA LEU A 199 -4.40 -11.54 9.62
C LEU A 199 -4.15 -10.70 10.87
N PRO A 200 -4.83 -10.91 12.02
CA PRO A 200 -4.58 -10.07 13.21
C PRO A 200 -3.11 -10.10 13.66
N ALA A 201 -2.49 -11.26 13.68
CA ALA A 201 -1.07 -11.39 14.05
C ALA A 201 -0.15 -10.80 12.97
N LEU A 202 -0.47 -11.01 11.69
CA LEU A 202 0.29 -10.43 10.58
C LEU A 202 0.24 -8.91 10.55
N ILE A 203 -0.88 -8.28 10.92
CA ILE A 203 -0.97 -6.82 11.03
C ILE A 203 0.02 -6.31 12.08
N VAL A 204 0.05 -6.92 13.26
CA VAL A 204 1.00 -6.56 14.34
C VAL A 204 2.44 -6.74 13.89
N GLU A 205 2.78 -7.89 13.26
CA GLU A 205 4.10 -8.14 12.69
C GLU A 205 4.48 -7.08 11.65
N ARG A 206 3.55 -6.77 10.73
CA ARG A 206 3.76 -5.81 9.64
C ARG A 206 4.10 -4.41 10.17
N LEU A 207 3.44 -3.97 11.24
CA LEU A 207 3.71 -2.67 11.88
C LEU A 207 5.09 -2.65 12.55
N GLY A 208 5.48 -3.75 13.20
CA GLY A 208 6.83 -3.90 13.76
C GLY A 208 7.92 -3.83 12.69
N VAL A 209 7.74 -4.54 11.57
CA VAL A 209 8.67 -4.50 10.42
C VAL A 209 8.74 -3.10 9.81
N LEU A 210 7.61 -2.40 9.69
CA LEU A 210 7.58 -1.03 9.16
C LEU A 210 8.34 -0.05 10.06
N ALA A 211 8.13 -0.12 11.38
CA ALA A 211 8.86 0.72 12.32
C ALA A 211 10.37 0.50 12.22
N GLN A 212 10.82 -0.76 12.18
CA GLN A 212 12.23 -1.13 12.01
C GLN A 212 12.80 -0.66 10.67
N PHE A 213 12.03 -0.76 9.59
CA PHE A 213 12.44 -0.29 8.26
C PHE A 213 12.70 1.23 8.26
N ILE A 214 11.79 2.02 8.84
CA ILE A 214 11.96 3.48 8.95
C ILE A 214 13.21 3.83 9.76
N GLU A 215 13.40 3.18 10.91
CA GLU A 215 14.57 3.41 11.77
C GLU A 215 15.88 3.02 11.08
N GLY A 216 15.88 1.88 10.39
CA GLY A 216 17.03 1.42 9.62
C GLY A 216 17.40 2.39 8.49
N ARG A 217 16.44 2.84 7.70
CA ARG A 217 16.68 3.82 6.61
C ARG A 217 17.18 5.16 7.18
N ALA A 218 16.57 5.66 8.25
CA ALA A 218 16.98 6.89 8.91
C ALA A 218 18.43 6.81 9.44
N ALA A 219 18.80 5.68 10.04
CA ALA A 219 20.16 5.41 10.53
C ALA A 219 21.21 5.38 9.40
N HIS A 220 20.81 4.97 8.19
CA HIS A 220 21.68 5.00 7.00
C HIS A 220 21.69 6.34 6.26
N GLY A 221 21.14 7.41 6.87
CA GLY A 221 21.23 8.77 6.35
C GLY A 221 20.15 9.17 5.35
N ASP A 222 19.09 8.38 5.18
CA ASP A 222 17.98 8.73 4.31
C ASP A 222 17.15 9.86 4.92
N ILE A 223 17.23 11.04 4.30
CA ILE A 223 16.64 12.29 4.82
C ILE A 223 15.12 12.19 4.96
N ALA A 224 14.43 11.52 4.02
CA ALA A 224 12.99 11.36 4.09
C ALA A 224 12.58 10.50 5.31
N PHE A 225 13.30 9.40 5.54
CA PHE A 225 13.06 8.53 6.70
C PHE A 225 13.52 9.16 8.01
N GLN A 226 14.54 10.05 8.01
CA GLN A 226 14.86 10.87 9.18
C GLN A 226 13.71 11.82 9.56
N ARG A 227 12.99 12.38 8.58
CA ARG A 227 11.77 13.19 8.83
C ARG A 227 10.66 12.34 9.45
N HIS A 228 10.42 11.11 8.92
CA HIS A 228 9.46 10.17 9.50
C HIS A 228 9.81 9.78 10.93
N LEU A 229 11.10 9.56 11.22
CA LEU A 229 11.58 9.29 12.58
C LEU A 229 11.34 10.48 13.52
N ALA A 230 11.69 11.68 13.08
CA ALA A 230 11.49 12.93 13.85
C ALA A 230 9.99 13.23 14.09
N ALA A 231 9.12 12.86 13.15
CA ALA A 231 7.66 12.95 13.29
C ALA A 231 7.06 11.87 14.22
N GLY A 232 7.87 10.95 14.75
CA GLY A 232 7.45 9.93 15.70
C GLY A 232 6.67 8.75 15.08
N HIS A 233 6.69 8.56 13.76
CA HIS A 233 5.94 7.50 13.09
C HIS A 233 6.24 6.09 13.63
N PRO A 234 7.49 5.67 13.90
CA PRO A 234 7.76 4.34 14.48
C PRO A 234 7.10 4.12 15.84
N ALA A 235 7.04 5.16 16.68
CA ALA A 235 6.37 5.08 17.99
C ALA A 235 4.84 4.94 17.83
N LEU A 236 4.23 5.65 16.85
CA LEU A 236 2.82 5.49 16.53
C LEU A 236 2.51 4.05 16.09
N TYR A 237 3.29 3.48 15.17
CA TYR A 237 3.10 2.10 14.70
C TYR A 237 3.24 1.07 15.82
N ARG A 238 4.18 1.26 16.76
CA ARG A 238 4.31 0.37 17.92
C ARG A 238 3.12 0.47 18.87
N ARG A 239 2.63 1.68 19.13
CA ARG A 239 1.45 1.90 19.96
C ARG A 239 0.20 1.27 19.34
N ASP A 240 0.02 1.39 18.03
CA ASP A 240 -1.08 0.74 17.32
C ASP A 240 -0.93 -0.78 17.35
N ALA A 241 0.28 -1.32 17.21
CA ALA A 241 0.56 -2.74 17.32
C ALA A 241 0.24 -3.29 18.72
N GLU A 242 0.62 -2.57 19.79
CA GLU A 242 0.29 -2.92 21.18
C GLU A 242 -1.23 -2.90 21.40
N HIS A 243 -1.91 -1.88 20.91
CA HIS A 243 -3.37 -1.76 20.97
C HIS A 243 -4.06 -2.96 20.29
N LEU A 244 -3.59 -3.36 19.11
CA LEU A 244 -4.11 -4.51 18.39
C LEU A 244 -3.78 -5.82 19.08
N THR A 245 -2.57 -5.95 19.65
CA THR A 245 -2.15 -7.16 20.39
C THR A 245 -3.12 -7.47 21.53
N SER A 246 -3.59 -6.45 22.24
CA SER A 246 -4.59 -6.63 23.31
C SER A 246 -5.99 -7.01 22.83
N ARG A 247 -6.23 -7.02 21.51
CA ARG A 247 -7.53 -7.23 20.84
C ARG A 247 -7.52 -8.28 19.75
N LEU A 248 -6.44 -9.09 19.65
CA LEU A 248 -6.28 -10.09 18.58
C LEU A 248 -7.50 -11.02 18.44
N ASP A 249 -8.01 -11.54 19.55
CA ASP A 249 -9.15 -12.48 19.51
C ASP A 249 -10.44 -11.78 19.08
N ARG A 250 -10.66 -10.51 19.48
CA ARG A 250 -11.82 -9.73 19.05
C ARG A 250 -11.75 -9.43 17.55
N LEU A 251 -10.57 -9.03 17.05
CA LEU A 251 -10.36 -8.80 15.62
C LEU A 251 -10.54 -10.09 14.83
N ARG A 252 -9.95 -11.20 15.31
CA ARG A 252 -10.12 -12.52 14.68
C ARG A 252 -11.59 -12.92 14.60
N ALA A 253 -12.36 -12.77 15.68
CA ALA A 253 -13.79 -13.09 15.70
C ALA A 253 -14.57 -12.23 14.68
N ALA A 254 -14.23 -10.95 14.52
CA ALA A 254 -14.85 -10.09 13.53
C ALA A 254 -14.51 -10.48 12.08
N LEU A 255 -13.30 -10.94 11.82
CA LEU A 255 -12.86 -11.36 10.46
C LEU A 255 -13.42 -12.72 10.04
N LEU A 256 -13.79 -13.59 11.01
CA LEU A 256 -14.32 -14.93 10.76
C LEU A 256 -15.86 -14.97 10.66
N ARG A 257 -16.54 -13.84 10.75
CA ARG A 257 -17.99 -13.73 10.61
C ARG A 257 -18.46 -14.03 9.18
#